data_98b4dded8386af235895ba6d9a42f1c6
#
_entry.id   98b4dded8386af235895ba6d9a42f1c6
#
_cell.length_a   1.000
_cell.length_b   1.000
_cell.length_c   1.000
_cell.angle_alpha   90.00
_cell.angle_beta   90.00
_cell.angle_gamma   90.00
#
_symmetry.space_group_name_H-M   'P 1'
#
loop_
_entity.id
_entity.type
_entity.pdbx_description
1 polymer ?
#
loop_
_entity_poly.entity_id
_entity_poly.type
_entity_poly.pdbx_seq_one_letter_code
_entity_poly.pdbx_strand_id
1 'polypeptide(L)'
;LYGLATITSATNVAIPIALIIVGAVLLALFVRRQLKLEVPLLKVDVLKSRAYAIVVVLVALLQAALVGTGVLLPIYLQNLLGVSALETGLIMLPGAVLGAIMGFFAGRLFDKLGVRRIAIPGALIAAIGGCGLVGFGLDTPVPFIIVIYTCLGVGMQALVTPLNTWGINTLDNRVIQHANALQNTLNQVGASLGTAILVSLSATSTFLFPEMPALEQAMAGDRIAFAFTALIMIAIFVVIVAAVRDTKKEPSAAERANALRLPTKADDHIAVDLAMNKQPYFVHSTDSIREVAQILATNKTSGVPVVDEHMKVVGFISDGDIMKYIGRSEGTVLDATLMLYRATDNENFMQRVSELLDLNVMRIATKGAISVESGSELDEACRLLAEKRIKKAPVVSEDGTLVGSLSRSDVI
;
A
#
# COMPACT_ATOMS: atom_id res chain seq x y z
N LEU A 1 2.59 -17.49 -20.24
CA LEU A 1 1.54 -18.25 -19.54
C LEU A 1 0.88 -19.29 -20.44
N TYR A 2 0.36 -18.89 -21.59
CA TYR A 2 -0.28 -19.82 -22.53
C TYR A 2 0.65 -20.96 -22.96
N GLY A 3 1.93 -20.65 -23.25
CA GLY A 3 2.94 -21.67 -23.59
C GLY A 3 3.18 -22.67 -22.46
N LEU A 4 3.17 -22.23 -21.18
CA LEU A 4 3.30 -23.13 -20.04
C LEU A 4 2.06 -24.02 -19.85
N ALA A 5 0.87 -23.47 -20.03
CA ALA A 5 -0.37 -24.21 -19.87
C ALA A 5 -0.59 -25.28 -20.98
N THR A 6 -0.01 -25.08 -22.15
CA THR A 6 -0.21 -25.97 -23.31
C THR A 6 0.96 -26.92 -23.57
N ILE A 7 2.04 -26.85 -22.81
CA ILE A 7 3.27 -27.63 -23.06
C ILE A 7 3.03 -29.14 -22.98
N THR A 8 2.13 -29.58 -22.11
CA THR A 8 1.79 -31.00 -21.89
C THR A 8 0.73 -31.55 -22.86
N SER A 9 -0.08 -30.65 -23.46
CA SER A 9 -1.17 -31.03 -24.36
C SER A 9 -0.87 -30.76 -25.84
N ALA A 10 0.27 -30.12 -26.14
CA ALA A 10 0.61 -29.74 -27.51
C ALA A 10 1.20 -30.93 -28.29
N THR A 11 0.64 -31.19 -29.49
CA THR A 11 1.18 -32.15 -30.45
C THR A 11 2.60 -31.76 -30.93
N ASN A 12 2.93 -30.48 -30.86
CA ASN A 12 4.25 -29.95 -31.18
C ASN A 12 4.75 -29.04 -30.05
N VAL A 13 5.69 -29.55 -29.26
CA VAL A 13 6.27 -28.90 -28.09
C VAL A 13 7.06 -27.61 -28.45
N ALA A 14 7.47 -27.47 -29.70
CA ALA A 14 8.25 -26.30 -30.16
C ALA A 14 7.44 -25.00 -30.06
N ILE A 15 6.13 -25.04 -30.31
CA ILE A 15 5.26 -23.85 -30.26
C ILE A 15 5.12 -23.28 -28.84
N PRO A 16 4.76 -24.07 -27.82
CA PRO A 16 4.77 -23.62 -26.44
C PRO A 16 6.12 -23.06 -25.97
N ILE A 17 7.22 -23.73 -26.29
CA ILE A 17 8.57 -23.29 -25.94
C ILE A 17 8.87 -21.93 -26.59
N ALA A 18 8.57 -21.76 -27.88
CA ALA A 18 8.77 -20.48 -28.57
C ALA A 18 7.97 -19.35 -27.92
N LEU A 19 6.70 -19.62 -27.54
CA LEU A 19 5.86 -18.63 -26.83
C LEU A 19 6.41 -18.24 -25.46
N ILE A 20 6.98 -19.19 -24.72
CA ILE A 20 7.63 -18.94 -23.43
C ILE A 20 8.85 -18.03 -23.64
N ILE A 21 9.71 -18.35 -24.62
CA ILE A 21 10.92 -17.57 -24.92
C ILE A 21 10.53 -16.15 -25.37
N VAL A 22 9.60 -16.00 -26.28
CA VAL A 22 9.10 -14.68 -26.74
C VAL A 22 8.55 -13.87 -25.56
N GLY A 23 7.74 -14.49 -24.71
CA GLY A 23 7.19 -13.83 -23.51
C GLY A 23 8.29 -13.38 -22.54
N ALA A 24 9.31 -14.21 -22.30
CA ALA A 24 10.44 -13.87 -21.44
C ALA A 24 11.28 -12.72 -22.02
N VAL A 25 11.54 -12.73 -23.34
CA VAL A 25 12.27 -11.65 -24.05
C VAL A 25 11.49 -10.33 -23.97
N LEU A 26 10.18 -10.34 -24.23
CA LEU A 26 9.34 -9.14 -24.14
C LEU A 26 9.33 -8.58 -22.72
N LEU A 27 9.25 -9.43 -21.71
CA LEU A 27 9.29 -9.04 -20.30
C LEU A 27 10.64 -8.41 -19.93
N ALA A 28 11.75 -9.00 -20.39
CA ALA A 28 13.09 -8.48 -20.17
C ALA A 28 13.28 -7.11 -20.86
N LEU A 29 12.78 -6.96 -22.09
CA LEU A 29 12.81 -5.69 -22.82
C LEU A 29 11.96 -4.62 -22.11
N PHE A 30 10.78 -4.98 -21.60
CA PHE A 30 9.93 -4.09 -20.82
C PHE A 30 10.66 -3.59 -19.57
N VAL A 31 11.21 -4.50 -18.75
CA VAL A 31 11.97 -4.13 -17.54
C VAL A 31 13.14 -3.23 -17.89
N ARG A 32 13.92 -3.58 -18.93
CA ARG A 32 15.07 -2.77 -19.39
C ARG A 32 14.63 -1.37 -19.83
N ARG A 33 13.47 -1.25 -20.49
CA ARG A 33 12.91 0.05 -20.88
C ARG A 33 12.49 0.87 -19.66
N GLN A 34 11.79 0.25 -18.68
CA GLN A 34 11.37 0.92 -17.45
C GLN A 34 12.54 1.48 -16.63
N LEU A 35 13.67 0.75 -16.59
CA LEU A 35 14.89 1.19 -15.91
C LEU A 35 15.60 2.38 -16.57
N LYS A 36 15.30 2.67 -17.85
CA LYS A 36 15.91 3.77 -18.62
C LYS A 36 15.04 5.03 -18.71
N LEU A 37 13.77 4.96 -18.34
CA LEU A 37 12.85 6.09 -18.40
C LEU A 37 13.04 7.02 -17.21
N GLU A 38 13.05 8.33 -17.44
CA GLU A 38 13.08 9.35 -16.38
C GLU A 38 11.83 9.34 -15.52
N VAL A 39 10.68 9.07 -16.13
CA VAL A 39 9.38 8.87 -15.43
C VAL A 39 8.86 7.48 -15.78
N PRO A 40 9.29 6.42 -15.07
CA PRO A 40 8.82 5.08 -15.33
C PRO A 40 7.39 4.87 -14.83
N LEU A 41 6.58 4.12 -15.58
CA LEU A 41 5.25 3.67 -15.14
C LEU A 41 5.34 2.82 -13.87
N LEU A 42 6.37 1.97 -13.78
CA LEU A 42 6.69 1.14 -12.62
C LEU A 42 8.14 1.40 -12.20
N LYS A 43 8.35 1.95 -11.01
CA LYS A 43 9.69 2.09 -10.43
C LYS A 43 10.19 0.73 -9.95
N VAL A 44 10.86 0.00 -10.83
CA VAL A 44 11.45 -1.31 -10.51
C VAL A 44 12.57 -1.19 -9.46
N ASP A 45 13.11 0.02 -9.29
CA ASP A 45 14.13 0.33 -8.27
C ASP A 45 13.71 0.02 -6.83
N VAL A 46 12.41 -0.08 -6.55
CA VAL A 46 11.91 -0.53 -5.24
C VAL A 46 12.41 -1.93 -4.87
N LEU A 47 12.73 -2.79 -5.85
CA LEU A 47 13.33 -4.11 -5.63
C LEU A 47 14.78 -4.05 -5.13
N LYS A 48 15.45 -2.89 -5.17
CA LYS A 48 16.77 -2.70 -4.56
C LYS A 48 16.71 -2.80 -3.04
N SER A 49 15.55 -2.53 -2.42
CA SER A 49 15.31 -2.85 -1.01
C SER A 49 15.27 -4.36 -0.81
N ARG A 50 16.28 -4.90 -0.14
CA ARG A 50 16.40 -6.35 0.11
C ARG A 50 15.16 -6.92 0.83
N ALA A 51 14.65 -6.20 1.82
CA ALA A 51 13.46 -6.64 2.58
C ALA A 51 12.23 -6.68 1.67
N TYR A 52 12.00 -5.63 0.89
CA TYR A 52 10.88 -5.58 -0.05
C TYR A 52 11.00 -6.65 -1.14
N ALA A 53 12.18 -6.87 -1.72
CA ALA A 53 12.41 -7.92 -2.72
C ALA A 53 12.09 -9.33 -2.18
N ILE A 54 12.50 -9.63 -0.93
CA ILE A 54 12.17 -10.88 -0.27
C ILE A 54 10.65 -11.04 -0.12
N VAL A 55 9.96 -9.99 0.32
CA VAL A 55 8.49 -10.03 0.46
C VAL A 55 7.79 -10.27 -0.87
N VAL A 56 8.21 -9.57 -1.93
CA VAL A 56 7.65 -9.74 -3.27
C VAL A 56 7.75 -11.19 -3.73
N VAL A 57 8.91 -11.81 -3.56
CA VAL A 57 9.12 -13.23 -3.93
C VAL A 57 8.28 -14.15 -3.05
N LEU A 58 8.28 -13.95 -1.72
CA LEU A 58 7.52 -14.79 -0.81
C LEU A 58 6.01 -14.74 -1.09
N VAL A 59 5.47 -13.53 -1.30
CA VAL A 59 4.02 -13.37 -1.55
C VAL A 59 3.65 -13.88 -2.95
N ALA A 60 4.51 -13.73 -3.95
CA ALA A 60 4.30 -14.34 -5.27
C ALA A 60 4.28 -15.87 -5.19
N LEU A 61 5.17 -16.50 -4.40
CA LEU A 61 5.17 -17.93 -4.16
C LEU A 61 3.94 -18.40 -3.37
N LEU A 62 3.51 -17.62 -2.37
CA LEU A 62 2.25 -17.87 -1.64
C LEU A 62 1.06 -17.84 -2.60
N GLN A 63 0.98 -16.86 -3.50
CA GLN A 63 -0.08 -16.76 -4.50
C GLN A 63 -0.02 -17.91 -5.51
N ALA A 64 1.17 -18.31 -5.93
CA ALA A 64 1.36 -19.48 -6.79
C ALA A 64 0.79 -20.76 -6.17
N ALA A 65 1.12 -21.01 -4.90
CA ALA A 65 0.64 -22.17 -4.18
C ALA A 65 -0.88 -22.08 -3.88
N LEU A 66 -1.37 -20.91 -3.45
CA LEU A 66 -2.78 -20.70 -3.09
C LEU A 66 -3.70 -20.96 -4.29
N VAL A 67 -3.42 -20.27 -5.40
CA VAL A 67 -4.28 -20.37 -6.60
C VAL A 67 -4.07 -21.72 -7.29
N GLY A 68 -2.84 -22.20 -7.37
CA GLY A 68 -2.54 -23.51 -7.97
C GLY A 68 -3.18 -24.67 -7.22
N THR A 69 -3.10 -24.69 -5.89
CA THR A 69 -3.78 -25.72 -5.07
C THR A 69 -5.30 -25.55 -5.11
N GLY A 70 -5.79 -24.28 -5.20
CA GLY A 70 -7.21 -23.99 -5.35
C GLY A 70 -7.82 -24.53 -6.67
N VAL A 71 -7.00 -24.74 -7.70
CA VAL A 71 -7.41 -25.40 -8.95
C VAL A 71 -7.21 -26.91 -8.89
N LEU A 72 -6.07 -27.38 -8.34
CA LEU A 72 -5.71 -28.79 -8.33
C LEU A 72 -6.57 -29.62 -7.36
N LEU A 73 -6.91 -29.09 -6.20
CA LEU A 73 -7.68 -29.82 -5.19
C LEU A 73 -9.12 -30.16 -5.67
N PRO A 74 -9.89 -29.24 -6.31
CA PRO A 74 -11.15 -29.63 -6.93
C PRO A 74 -11.00 -30.71 -8.01
N ILE A 75 -9.95 -30.67 -8.82
CA ILE A 75 -9.67 -31.68 -9.83
C ILE A 75 -9.46 -33.06 -9.17
N TYR A 76 -8.63 -33.12 -8.12
CA TYR A 76 -8.41 -34.31 -7.32
C TYR A 76 -9.71 -34.86 -6.71
N LEU A 77 -10.51 -34.00 -6.06
CA LEU A 77 -11.76 -34.41 -5.39
C LEU A 77 -12.79 -34.94 -6.38
N GLN A 78 -12.97 -34.25 -7.53
CA GLN A 78 -14.01 -34.61 -8.47
C GLN A 78 -13.60 -35.78 -9.39
N ASN A 79 -12.36 -35.78 -9.90
CA ASN A 79 -11.95 -36.75 -10.91
C ASN A 79 -11.42 -38.06 -10.27
N LEU A 80 -10.78 -38.01 -9.10
CA LEU A 80 -10.17 -39.18 -8.45
C LEU A 80 -11.04 -39.79 -7.36
N LEU A 81 -11.67 -38.92 -6.52
CA LEU A 81 -12.55 -39.38 -5.45
C LEU A 81 -14.04 -39.44 -5.85
N GLY A 82 -14.40 -38.93 -7.03
CA GLY A 82 -15.79 -38.95 -7.53
C GLY A 82 -16.74 -38.03 -6.72
N VAL A 83 -16.19 -37.06 -5.97
CA VAL A 83 -16.95 -36.13 -5.14
C VAL A 83 -17.68 -35.11 -6.05
N SER A 84 -18.94 -34.81 -5.76
CA SER A 84 -19.70 -33.82 -6.52
C SER A 84 -19.11 -32.42 -6.38
N ALA A 85 -19.41 -31.53 -7.34
CA ALA A 85 -18.94 -30.14 -7.28
C ALA A 85 -19.46 -29.39 -6.06
N LEU A 86 -20.70 -29.68 -5.60
CA LEU A 86 -21.27 -29.10 -4.39
C LEU A 86 -20.51 -29.55 -3.12
N GLU A 87 -20.27 -30.85 -3.00
CA GLU A 87 -19.51 -31.40 -1.88
C GLU A 87 -18.07 -30.89 -1.87
N THR A 88 -17.42 -30.78 -3.05
CA THR A 88 -16.11 -30.14 -3.20
C THR A 88 -16.09 -28.75 -2.61
N GLY A 89 -17.09 -27.93 -2.94
CA GLY A 89 -17.25 -26.57 -2.36
C GLY A 89 -17.41 -26.60 -0.84
N LEU A 90 -18.20 -27.54 -0.31
CA LEU A 90 -18.40 -27.69 1.15
C LEU A 90 -17.12 -28.16 1.86
N ILE A 91 -16.32 -29.03 1.24
CA ILE A 91 -15.03 -29.50 1.75
C ILE A 91 -14.03 -28.33 1.83
N MET A 92 -14.03 -27.44 0.85
CA MET A 92 -13.11 -26.31 0.81
C MET A 92 -13.59 -25.10 1.65
N LEU A 93 -14.86 -25.00 1.96
CA LEU A 93 -15.48 -23.88 2.65
C LEU A 93 -14.82 -23.56 4.01
N PRO A 94 -14.57 -24.53 4.92
CA PRO A 94 -13.94 -24.25 6.22
C PRO A 94 -12.57 -23.57 6.06
N GLY A 95 -11.77 -24.01 5.11
CA GLY A 95 -10.47 -23.43 4.81
C GLY A 95 -10.58 -21.97 4.32
N ALA A 96 -11.55 -21.69 3.45
CA ALA A 96 -11.80 -20.34 2.95
C ALA A 96 -12.27 -19.40 4.05
N VAL A 97 -13.24 -19.82 4.87
CA VAL A 97 -13.82 -19.01 5.96
C VAL A 97 -12.78 -18.74 7.06
N LEU A 98 -12.12 -19.79 7.55
CA LEU A 98 -11.11 -19.63 8.62
C LEU A 98 -9.87 -18.89 8.11
N GLY A 99 -9.49 -19.07 6.85
CA GLY A 99 -8.45 -18.29 6.20
C GLY A 99 -8.80 -16.80 6.14
N ALA A 100 -10.02 -16.44 5.72
CA ALA A 100 -10.47 -15.05 5.69
C ALA A 100 -10.48 -14.41 7.09
N ILE A 101 -10.98 -15.14 8.10
CA ILE A 101 -10.94 -14.72 9.50
C ILE A 101 -9.49 -14.48 9.95
N MET A 102 -8.59 -15.42 9.66
CA MET A 102 -7.18 -15.28 10.02
C MET A 102 -6.53 -14.10 9.33
N GLY A 103 -6.80 -13.86 8.04
CA GLY A 103 -6.30 -12.70 7.29
C GLY A 103 -6.71 -11.36 7.92
N PHE A 104 -7.95 -11.28 8.41
CA PHE A 104 -8.46 -10.09 9.13
C PHE A 104 -7.75 -9.87 10.47
N PHE A 105 -7.52 -10.93 11.24
CA PHE A 105 -6.84 -10.83 12.53
C PHE A 105 -5.32 -10.67 12.39
N ALA A 106 -4.72 -11.20 11.32
CA ALA A 106 -3.28 -11.14 11.08
C ALA A 106 -2.75 -9.70 11.05
N GLY A 107 -3.50 -8.77 10.46
CA GLY A 107 -3.14 -7.33 10.46
C GLY A 107 -3.08 -6.75 11.86
N ARG A 108 -4.14 -6.93 12.66
CA ARG A 108 -4.18 -6.43 14.06
C ARG A 108 -3.14 -7.07 14.96
N LEU A 109 -2.86 -8.33 14.72
CA LEU A 109 -1.87 -9.07 15.49
C LEU A 109 -0.45 -8.61 15.12
N PHE A 110 -0.21 -8.29 13.84
CA PHE A 110 1.04 -7.70 13.36
C PHE A 110 1.36 -6.38 14.08
N ASP A 111 0.38 -5.50 14.25
CA ASP A 111 0.58 -4.22 14.94
C ASP A 111 1.02 -4.40 16.40
N LYS A 112 0.57 -5.47 17.06
CA LYS A 112 0.88 -5.75 18.46
C LYS A 112 2.16 -6.57 18.67
N LEU A 113 2.38 -7.59 17.85
CA LEU A 113 3.41 -8.61 18.08
C LEU A 113 4.63 -8.50 17.15
N GLY A 114 4.53 -7.73 16.06
CA GLY A 114 5.55 -7.66 15.02
C GLY A 114 5.44 -8.79 13.99
N VAL A 115 6.22 -8.70 12.90
CA VAL A 115 6.13 -9.63 11.77
C VAL A 115 6.56 -11.05 12.14
N ARG A 116 7.65 -11.19 12.89
CA ARG A 116 8.29 -12.49 13.13
C ARG A 116 7.42 -13.44 13.97
N ARG A 117 6.75 -12.88 15.00
CA ARG A 117 5.90 -13.66 15.92
C ARG A 117 4.64 -14.21 15.27
N ILE A 118 4.25 -13.67 14.12
CA ILE A 118 3.08 -14.13 13.37
C ILE A 118 3.50 -14.94 12.15
N ALA A 119 4.53 -14.48 11.43
CA ALA A 119 4.95 -15.11 10.20
C ALA A 119 5.55 -16.52 10.45
N ILE A 120 6.30 -16.73 11.55
CA ILE A 120 6.87 -18.05 11.83
C ILE A 120 5.78 -19.11 12.11
N PRO A 121 4.82 -18.89 13.04
CA PRO A 121 3.73 -19.85 13.25
C PRO A 121 2.84 -20.02 12.01
N GLY A 122 2.52 -18.92 11.30
CA GLY A 122 1.75 -18.99 10.07
C GLY A 122 2.43 -19.83 9.00
N ALA A 123 3.73 -19.64 8.79
CA ALA A 123 4.51 -20.43 7.84
C ALA A 123 4.64 -21.89 8.25
N LEU A 124 4.76 -22.17 9.56
CA LEU A 124 4.80 -23.54 10.07
C LEU A 124 3.47 -24.27 9.81
N ILE A 125 2.34 -23.61 10.10
CA ILE A 125 1.00 -24.15 9.83
C ILE A 125 0.83 -24.41 8.33
N ALA A 126 1.24 -23.45 7.47
CA ALA A 126 1.19 -23.62 6.02
C ALA A 126 2.07 -24.79 5.54
N ALA A 127 3.27 -24.94 6.11
CA ALA A 127 4.17 -26.04 5.78
C ALA A 127 3.60 -27.40 6.21
N ILE A 128 2.99 -27.50 7.39
CA ILE A 128 2.28 -28.70 7.86
C ILE A 128 1.13 -29.03 6.90
N GLY A 129 0.31 -28.04 6.52
CA GLY A 129 -0.76 -28.21 5.54
C GLY A 129 -0.23 -28.68 4.18
N GLY A 130 0.83 -28.03 3.67
CA GLY A 130 1.48 -28.42 2.42
C GLY A 130 2.03 -29.85 2.45
N CYS A 131 2.73 -30.25 3.52
CA CYS A 131 3.20 -31.62 3.70
C CYS A 131 2.05 -32.64 3.83
N GLY A 132 0.96 -32.24 4.49
CA GLY A 132 -0.23 -33.07 4.61
C GLY A 132 -0.90 -33.41 3.28
N LEU A 133 -0.84 -32.51 2.29
CA LEU A 133 -1.35 -32.77 0.93
C LEU A 133 -0.65 -33.97 0.26
N VAL A 134 0.65 -34.16 0.51
CA VAL A 134 1.43 -35.27 -0.06
C VAL A 134 0.89 -36.64 0.41
N GLY A 135 0.29 -36.67 1.60
CA GLY A 135 -0.34 -37.86 2.16
C GLY A 135 -1.68 -38.24 1.55
N PHE A 136 -2.23 -37.43 0.62
CA PHE A 136 -3.50 -37.74 -0.02
C PHE A 136 -3.38 -38.99 -0.92
N GLY A 137 -4.44 -39.80 -0.93
CA GLY A 137 -4.55 -41.03 -1.68
C GLY A 137 -6.01 -41.29 -2.06
N LEU A 138 -6.29 -42.36 -2.75
CA LEU A 138 -7.63 -42.72 -3.19
C LEU A 138 -8.58 -43.03 -2.02
N ASP A 139 -8.07 -43.50 -0.90
CA ASP A 139 -8.84 -43.84 0.31
C ASP A 139 -8.77 -42.76 1.40
N THR A 140 -8.32 -41.56 1.07
CA THR A 140 -8.15 -40.49 2.08
C THR A 140 -9.50 -40.02 2.64
N PRO A 141 -9.70 -40.10 3.97
CA PRO A 141 -10.96 -39.65 4.57
C PRO A 141 -11.22 -38.16 4.35
N VAL A 142 -12.43 -37.79 3.95
CA VAL A 142 -12.84 -36.38 3.72
C VAL A 142 -12.52 -35.45 4.90
N PRO A 143 -12.74 -35.85 6.19
CA PRO A 143 -12.37 -34.99 7.32
C PRO A 143 -10.88 -34.64 7.36
N PHE A 144 -10.01 -35.55 6.98
CA PHE A 144 -8.57 -35.30 6.91
C PHE A 144 -8.23 -34.28 5.83
N ILE A 145 -8.87 -34.38 4.64
CA ILE A 145 -8.72 -33.42 3.55
C ILE A 145 -9.13 -32.00 4.01
N ILE A 146 -10.28 -31.90 4.70
CA ILE A 146 -10.78 -30.62 5.25
C ILE A 146 -9.75 -30.00 6.22
N VAL A 147 -9.22 -30.80 7.15
CA VAL A 147 -8.24 -30.31 8.15
C VAL A 147 -6.97 -29.82 7.48
N ILE A 148 -6.39 -30.61 6.59
CA ILE A 148 -5.14 -30.29 5.90
C ILE A 148 -5.29 -29.05 5.02
N TYR A 149 -6.37 -28.96 4.22
CA TYR A 149 -6.63 -27.78 3.39
C TYR A 149 -6.89 -26.53 4.23
N THR A 150 -7.60 -26.68 5.35
CA THR A 150 -7.83 -25.59 6.29
C THR A 150 -6.53 -25.09 6.92
N CYS A 151 -5.66 -25.99 7.37
CA CYS A 151 -4.35 -25.63 7.89
C CYS A 151 -3.53 -24.85 6.85
N LEU A 152 -3.50 -25.34 5.61
CA LEU A 152 -2.80 -24.67 4.52
C LEU A 152 -3.36 -23.25 4.29
N GLY A 153 -4.68 -23.11 4.16
CA GLY A 153 -5.35 -21.82 3.91
C GLY A 153 -5.14 -20.82 5.04
N VAL A 154 -5.34 -21.24 6.28
CA VAL A 154 -5.14 -20.40 7.47
C VAL A 154 -3.68 -19.96 7.59
N GLY A 155 -2.73 -20.88 7.40
CA GLY A 155 -1.30 -20.56 7.45
C GLY A 155 -0.90 -19.55 6.37
N MET A 156 -1.33 -19.75 5.13
CA MET A 156 -1.06 -18.82 4.04
C MET A 156 -1.65 -17.43 4.28
N GLN A 157 -2.92 -17.34 4.72
CA GLN A 157 -3.58 -16.07 4.97
C GLN A 157 -2.98 -15.32 6.17
N ALA A 158 -2.45 -16.04 7.15
CA ALA A 158 -1.69 -15.45 8.26
C ALA A 158 -0.41 -14.75 7.81
N LEU A 159 0.13 -15.07 6.62
CA LEU A 159 1.38 -14.53 6.09
C LEU A 159 1.19 -13.31 5.20
N VAL A 160 0.13 -13.27 4.39
CA VAL A 160 -0.02 -12.28 3.31
C VAL A 160 0.02 -10.85 3.85
N THR A 161 -0.83 -10.53 4.83
CA THR A 161 -0.92 -9.16 5.37
C THR A 161 0.34 -8.72 6.13
N PRO A 162 0.89 -9.52 7.08
CA PRO A 162 2.10 -9.13 7.81
C PRO A 162 3.33 -8.97 6.92
N LEU A 163 3.51 -9.84 5.92
CA LEU A 163 4.64 -9.74 5.00
C LEU A 163 4.52 -8.49 4.11
N ASN A 164 3.34 -8.24 3.53
CA ASN A 164 3.11 -7.05 2.71
C ASN A 164 3.37 -5.76 3.51
N THR A 165 2.83 -5.66 4.72
CA THR A 165 3.02 -4.50 5.58
C THR A 165 4.49 -4.32 5.95
N TRP A 166 5.17 -5.40 6.31
CA TRP A 166 6.60 -5.37 6.63
C TRP A 166 7.44 -4.90 5.44
N GLY A 167 7.17 -5.40 4.23
CA GLY A 167 7.89 -5.01 3.03
C GLY A 167 7.69 -3.55 2.66
N ILE A 168 6.44 -3.07 2.69
CA ILE A 168 6.10 -1.68 2.35
C ILE A 168 6.69 -0.70 3.37
N ASN A 169 6.70 -1.03 4.66
CA ASN A 169 7.25 -0.18 5.72
C ASN A 169 8.77 0.05 5.61
N THR A 170 9.47 -0.69 4.75
CA THR A 170 10.90 -0.47 4.48
C THR A 170 11.16 0.51 3.33
N LEU A 171 10.10 1.02 2.70
CA LEU A 171 10.17 1.91 1.54
C LEU A 171 9.80 3.35 1.92
N ASP A 172 10.34 4.31 1.13
CA ASP A 172 9.92 5.72 1.23
C ASP A 172 8.45 5.87 0.79
N ASN A 173 7.69 6.71 1.49
CA ASN A 173 6.28 7.01 1.18
C ASN A 173 6.03 7.41 -0.28
N ARG A 174 7.02 8.04 -0.93
CA ARG A 174 6.92 8.50 -2.34
C ARG A 174 6.84 7.36 -3.35
N VAL A 175 7.30 6.17 -2.98
CA VAL A 175 7.34 5.01 -3.89
C VAL A 175 6.33 3.91 -3.55
N ILE A 176 5.56 4.05 -2.48
CA ILE A 176 4.60 3.03 -2.00
C ILE A 176 3.58 2.66 -3.08
N GLN A 177 3.06 3.64 -3.84
CA GLN A 177 2.09 3.36 -4.90
C GLN A 177 2.70 2.49 -6.02
N HIS A 178 3.94 2.77 -6.42
CA HIS A 178 4.67 1.96 -7.40
C HIS A 178 4.99 0.56 -6.86
N ALA A 179 5.33 0.47 -5.58
CA ALA A 179 5.55 -0.81 -4.91
C ALA A 179 4.28 -1.67 -4.91
N ASN A 180 3.13 -1.11 -4.50
CA ASN A 180 1.86 -1.82 -4.52
C ASN A 180 1.47 -2.30 -5.94
N ALA A 181 1.65 -1.45 -6.95
CA ALA A 181 1.38 -1.84 -8.34
C ALA A 181 2.27 -2.99 -8.81
N LEU A 182 3.58 -2.93 -8.49
CA LEU A 182 4.53 -3.99 -8.80
C LEU A 182 4.19 -5.29 -8.06
N GLN A 183 3.88 -5.20 -6.77
CA GLN A 183 3.47 -6.34 -5.94
C GLN A 183 2.25 -7.04 -6.52
N ASN A 184 1.19 -6.28 -6.85
CA ASN A 184 -0.03 -6.84 -7.44
C ASN A 184 0.26 -7.52 -8.80
N THR A 185 1.08 -6.90 -9.64
CA THR A 185 1.48 -7.50 -10.92
C THR A 185 2.21 -8.83 -10.72
N LEU A 186 3.19 -8.87 -9.80
CA LEU A 186 3.97 -10.08 -9.52
C LEU A 186 3.14 -11.16 -8.83
N ASN A 187 2.16 -10.78 -8.00
CA ASN A 187 1.21 -11.72 -7.41
C ASN A 187 0.36 -12.41 -8.50
N GLN A 188 -0.14 -11.67 -9.50
CA GLN A 188 -0.90 -12.25 -10.61
C GLN A 188 -0.04 -13.15 -11.50
N VAL A 189 1.20 -12.75 -11.76
CA VAL A 189 2.18 -13.59 -12.47
C VAL A 189 2.46 -14.86 -11.66
N GLY A 190 2.71 -14.73 -10.35
CA GLY A 190 2.91 -15.86 -9.45
C GLY A 190 1.74 -16.83 -9.45
N ALA A 191 0.51 -16.33 -9.29
CA ALA A 191 -0.71 -17.13 -9.32
C ALA A 191 -0.86 -17.93 -10.63
N SER A 192 -0.65 -17.26 -11.76
CA SER A 192 -0.78 -17.88 -13.08
C SER A 192 0.33 -18.91 -13.35
N LEU A 193 1.58 -18.60 -12.97
CA LEU A 193 2.70 -19.53 -13.08
C LEU A 193 2.49 -20.74 -12.17
N GLY A 194 2.05 -20.51 -10.92
CA GLY A 194 1.79 -21.57 -9.97
C GLY A 194 0.76 -22.57 -10.47
N THR A 195 -0.38 -22.05 -10.97
CA THR A 195 -1.41 -22.89 -11.57
C THR A 195 -0.88 -23.69 -12.76
N ALA A 196 -0.18 -23.04 -13.69
CA ALA A 196 0.36 -23.70 -14.87
C ALA A 196 1.39 -24.78 -14.49
N ILE A 197 2.28 -24.52 -13.53
CA ILE A 197 3.29 -25.46 -13.08
C ILE A 197 2.62 -26.66 -12.37
N LEU A 198 1.68 -26.42 -11.43
CA LEU A 198 1.05 -27.51 -10.67
C LEU A 198 0.22 -28.41 -11.59
N VAL A 199 -0.57 -27.84 -12.51
CA VAL A 199 -1.33 -28.63 -13.47
C VAL A 199 -0.41 -29.40 -14.43
N SER A 200 0.69 -28.77 -14.88
CA SER A 200 1.68 -29.47 -15.72
C SER A 200 2.38 -30.61 -14.98
N LEU A 201 2.73 -30.40 -13.70
CA LEU A 201 3.34 -31.44 -12.86
C LEU A 201 2.38 -32.61 -12.63
N SER A 202 1.10 -32.33 -12.38
CA SER A 202 0.07 -33.39 -12.29
C SER A 202 -0.01 -34.21 -13.58
N ALA A 203 0.03 -33.55 -14.75
CA ALA A 203 -0.01 -34.22 -16.05
C ALA A 203 1.29 -35.01 -16.38
N THR A 204 2.41 -34.76 -15.71
CA THR A 204 3.70 -35.39 -16.01
C THR A 204 3.68 -36.90 -15.75
N SER A 205 2.79 -37.39 -14.87
CA SER A 205 2.64 -38.79 -14.56
C SER A 205 2.33 -39.68 -15.79
N THR A 206 1.64 -39.11 -16.80
CA THR A 206 1.35 -39.82 -18.06
C THR A 206 2.61 -40.20 -18.81
N PHE A 207 3.69 -39.46 -18.64
CA PHE A 207 4.99 -39.76 -19.27
C PHE A 207 5.88 -40.58 -18.37
N LEU A 208 5.81 -40.38 -17.05
CA LEU A 208 6.68 -41.10 -16.08
C LEU A 208 6.20 -42.52 -15.80
N PHE A 209 4.89 -42.76 -15.84
CA PHE A 209 4.26 -44.02 -15.46
C PHE A 209 3.27 -44.54 -16.49
N PRO A 210 3.68 -44.75 -17.76
CA PRO A 210 2.75 -45.08 -18.86
C PRO A 210 2.04 -46.44 -18.69
N GLU A 211 2.62 -47.37 -17.89
CA GLU A 211 2.07 -48.69 -17.67
C GLU A 211 1.11 -48.80 -16.47
N MET A 212 0.98 -47.72 -15.68
CA MET A 212 0.06 -47.68 -14.53
C MET A 212 -1.39 -47.57 -14.96
N PRO A 213 -2.34 -48.12 -14.19
CA PRO A 213 -3.77 -47.86 -14.38
C PRO A 213 -4.05 -46.36 -14.34
N ALA A 214 -4.97 -45.88 -15.20
CA ALA A 214 -5.22 -44.45 -15.38
C ALA A 214 -5.51 -43.70 -14.08
N LEU A 215 -6.23 -44.34 -13.14
CA LEU A 215 -6.57 -43.73 -11.85
C LEU A 215 -5.33 -43.59 -10.93
N GLU A 216 -4.50 -44.60 -10.86
CA GLU A 216 -3.26 -44.58 -10.09
C GLU A 216 -2.24 -43.63 -10.69
N GLN A 217 -2.17 -43.59 -12.02
CA GLN A 217 -1.33 -42.67 -12.77
C GLN A 217 -1.70 -41.20 -12.48
N ALA A 218 -3.00 -40.84 -12.52
CA ALA A 218 -3.47 -39.54 -12.19
C ALA A 218 -3.18 -39.15 -10.72
N MET A 219 -3.36 -40.11 -9.81
CA MET A 219 -3.01 -39.92 -8.40
C MET A 219 -1.51 -39.68 -8.18
N ALA A 220 -0.65 -40.38 -8.88
CA ALA A 220 0.80 -40.18 -8.84
C ALA A 220 1.19 -38.78 -9.31
N GLY A 221 0.51 -38.28 -10.35
CA GLY A 221 0.66 -36.91 -10.87
C GLY A 221 0.27 -35.84 -9.85
N ASP A 222 -0.90 -36.00 -9.24
CA ASP A 222 -1.37 -35.05 -8.21
C ASP A 222 -0.45 -35.06 -6.99
N ARG A 223 0.09 -36.21 -6.59
CA ARG A 223 1.12 -36.28 -5.53
C ARG A 223 2.39 -35.53 -5.87
N ILE A 224 2.86 -35.57 -7.11
CA ILE A 224 4.02 -34.78 -7.56
C ILE A 224 3.71 -33.28 -7.41
N ALA A 225 2.54 -32.84 -7.84
CA ALA A 225 2.13 -31.47 -7.73
C ALA A 225 1.95 -31.03 -6.25
N PHE A 226 1.37 -31.88 -5.41
CA PHE A 226 1.26 -31.61 -3.97
C PHE A 226 2.63 -31.57 -3.28
N ALA A 227 3.57 -32.45 -3.66
CA ALA A 227 4.95 -32.43 -3.16
C ALA A 227 5.66 -31.12 -3.55
N PHE A 228 5.42 -30.60 -4.74
CA PHE A 228 5.94 -29.30 -5.15
C PHE A 228 5.34 -28.15 -4.31
N THR A 229 4.05 -28.21 -4.00
CA THR A 229 3.41 -27.24 -3.08
C THR A 229 4.03 -27.32 -1.69
N ALA A 230 4.27 -28.54 -1.16
CA ALA A 230 4.94 -28.74 0.12
C ALA A 230 6.37 -28.14 0.11
N LEU A 231 7.11 -28.35 -0.96
CA LEU A 231 8.46 -27.79 -1.13
C LEU A 231 8.43 -26.25 -1.11
N ILE A 232 7.48 -25.63 -1.81
CA ILE A 232 7.28 -24.17 -1.76
C ILE A 232 7.00 -23.72 -0.33
N MET A 233 6.10 -24.37 0.39
CA MET A 233 5.76 -23.98 1.77
C MET A 233 6.94 -24.14 2.73
N ILE A 234 7.73 -25.20 2.60
CA ILE A 234 8.96 -25.40 3.37
C ILE A 234 9.98 -24.30 3.02
N ALA A 235 10.17 -24.00 1.75
CA ALA A 235 11.07 -22.93 1.32
C ALA A 235 10.66 -21.57 1.89
N ILE A 236 9.36 -21.24 1.85
CA ILE A 236 8.81 -20.02 2.46
C ILE A 236 9.10 -20.01 3.97
N PHE A 237 8.85 -21.11 4.68
CA PHE A 237 9.14 -21.22 6.11
C PHE A 237 10.61 -20.96 6.41
N VAL A 238 11.53 -21.62 5.69
CA VAL A 238 12.98 -21.45 5.86
C VAL A 238 13.40 -20.00 5.60
N VAL A 239 12.90 -19.37 4.52
CA VAL A 239 13.24 -17.99 4.20
C VAL A 239 12.69 -17.03 5.25
N ILE A 240 11.48 -17.24 5.77
CA ILE A 240 10.91 -16.42 6.83
C ILE A 240 11.76 -16.51 8.10
N VAL A 241 12.16 -17.71 8.52
CA VAL A 241 12.98 -17.91 9.72
C VAL A 241 14.37 -17.25 9.55
N ALA A 242 14.96 -17.36 8.36
CA ALA A 242 16.32 -16.87 8.08
C ALA A 242 16.37 -15.35 7.81
N ALA A 243 15.43 -14.82 7.06
CA ALA A 243 15.54 -13.48 6.47
C ALA A 243 14.57 -12.45 7.07
N VAL A 244 13.40 -12.87 7.58
CA VAL A 244 12.44 -11.94 8.18
C VAL A 244 12.86 -11.63 9.62
N ARG A 245 13.22 -10.38 9.84
CA ARG A 245 13.57 -9.87 11.16
C ARG A 245 12.60 -8.76 11.53
N ASP A 246 12.24 -8.67 12.81
CA ASP A 246 11.52 -7.51 13.29
C ASP A 246 12.41 -6.29 13.05
N THR A 247 12.04 -5.44 12.11
CA THR A 247 12.57 -4.08 12.04
C THR A 247 12.23 -3.46 13.40
N LYS A 248 13.20 -2.86 14.08
CA LYS A 248 12.91 -2.05 15.25
C LYS A 248 11.76 -1.15 14.86
N LYS A 249 10.61 -1.37 15.49
CA LYS A 249 9.42 -0.56 15.27
C LYS A 249 9.88 0.88 15.50
N GLU A 250 9.94 1.69 14.45
CA GLU A 250 9.97 3.12 14.71
C GLU A 250 8.73 3.37 15.56
N PRO A 251 8.89 3.99 16.73
CA PRO A 251 7.76 4.20 17.62
C PRO A 251 6.65 4.83 16.81
N SER A 252 5.43 4.27 16.89
CA SER A 252 4.24 4.85 16.25
C SER A 252 4.13 6.32 16.63
N ALA A 253 3.45 7.13 15.83
CA ALA A 253 3.20 8.52 16.19
C ALA A 253 2.63 8.64 17.63
N ALA A 254 1.83 7.66 18.07
CA ALA A 254 1.30 7.57 19.43
C ALA A 254 2.38 7.17 20.46
N GLU A 255 3.35 6.33 20.11
CA GLU A 255 4.48 5.97 20.98
C GLU A 255 5.54 7.06 20.98
N ARG A 256 5.74 7.80 19.88
CA ARG A 256 6.55 9.03 19.84
C ARG A 256 5.91 10.12 20.69
N ALA A 257 4.59 10.29 20.62
CA ALA A 257 3.83 11.18 21.50
C ALA A 257 3.88 10.75 22.97
N ASN A 258 3.91 9.43 23.27
CA ASN A 258 4.08 8.91 24.62
C ASN A 258 5.54 8.92 25.10
N ALA A 259 6.51 8.83 24.20
CA ALA A 259 7.94 8.97 24.53
C ALA A 259 8.36 10.45 24.68
N LEU A 260 7.62 11.36 24.06
CA LEU A 260 7.56 12.78 24.39
C LEU A 260 6.57 13.02 25.55
N ARG A 261 6.58 12.15 26.58
CA ARG A 261 6.01 12.55 27.86
C ARG A 261 6.81 13.75 28.34
N LEU A 262 6.28 14.92 28.06
CA LEU A 262 6.56 16.10 28.85
C LEU A 262 6.50 15.68 30.32
N PRO A 263 7.47 16.08 31.14
CA PRO A 263 7.51 15.72 32.56
C PRO A 263 6.19 16.15 33.19
N THR A 264 5.38 15.18 33.60
CA THR A 264 4.21 15.40 34.42
C THR A 264 4.68 15.85 35.78
N LYS A 265 4.43 17.12 36.11
CA LYS A 265 4.67 17.83 37.35
C LYS A 265 6.06 18.47 37.50
N ALA A 266 6.17 19.67 37.00
CA ALA A 266 6.73 20.85 37.64
C ALA A 266 6.75 21.98 36.60
N ASP A 267 6.08 23.07 36.88
CA ASP A 267 5.89 24.30 36.10
C ASP A 267 5.07 24.17 34.83
N ASP A 268 3.75 24.38 34.99
CA ASP A 268 2.69 24.22 34.00
C ASP A 268 2.60 25.36 32.94
N HIS A 269 3.65 26.19 32.79
CA HIS A 269 3.62 27.35 31.89
C HIS A 269 4.71 27.23 30.80
N ILE A 270 4.41 26.50 29.73
CA ILE A 270 5.26 26.53 28.54
C ILE A 270 4.81 27.70 27.67
N ALA A 271 5.69 28.71 27.55
CA ALA A 271 5.43 29.85 26.68
C ALA A 271 5.51 29.45 25.19
N VAL A 272 4.68 30.04 24.37
CA VAL A 272 4.65 29.88 22.90
C VAL A 272 6.03 30.10 22.28
N ASP A 273 6.82 31.00 22.83
CA ASP A 273 8.18 31.36 22.36
C ASP A 273 9.19 30.20 22.37
N LEU A 274 8.93 29.13 23.13
CA LEU A 274 9.76 27.93 23.15
C LEU A 274 9.41 26.96 22.02
N ALA A 275 8.18 26.97 21.54
CA ALA A 275 7.68 26.06 20.50
C ALA A 275 7.61 26.73 19.12
N MET A 276 7.50 28.05 19.04
CA MET A 276 7.34 28.76 17.77
C MET A 276 8.58 28.71 16.88
N ASN A 277 8.39 28.74 15.58
CA ASN A 277 9.46 29.05 14.64
C ASN A 277 9.78 30.55 14.69
N LYS A 278 10.97 30.91 15.15
CA LYS A 278 11.45 32.30 15.31
C LYS A 278 11.89 32.95 14.00
N GLN A 279 11.93 32.22 12.92
CA GLN A 279 12.22 32.74 11.57
C GLN A 279 11.08 32.39 10.62
N PRO A 280 9.90 33.01 10.80
CA PRO A 280 8.74 32.73 9.98
C PRO A 280 8.96 33.23 8.56
N TYR A 281 8.53 32.45 7.57
CA TYR A 281 8.36 32.97 6.21
C TYR A 281 7.14 33.86 6.19
N PHE A 282 7.22 35.01 5.52
CA PHE A 282 6.15 36.00 5.37
C PHE A 282 6.17 36.61 3.97
N VAL A 283 5.14 37.34 3.62
CA VAL A 283 5.02 38.15 2.41
C VAL A 283 4.53 39.54 2.79
N HIS A 284 4.87 40.54 1.96
CA HIS A 284 4.38 41.89 2.16
C HIS A 284 2.99 42.08 1.54
N SER A 285 2.23 43.00 2.08
CA SER A 285 0.89 43.33 1.57
C SER A 285 0.89 43.86 0.10
N THR A 286 2.05 44.25 -0.39
CA THR A 286 2.28 44.69 -1.77
C THR A 286 2.61 43.54 -2.74
N ASP A 287 2.96 42.38 -2.23
CA ASP A 287 3.44 41.25 -3.04
C ASP A 287 2.33 40.62 -3.90
N SER A 288 2.74 39.98 -4.97
CA SER A 288 1.85 39.26 -5.89
C SER A 288 1.62 37.82 -5.40
N ILE A 289 0.55 37.19 -5.87
CA ILE A 289 0.30 35.75 -5.63
C ILE A 289 1.42 34.86 -6.21
N ARG A 290 2.11 35.31 -7.24
CA ARG A 290 3.29 34.62 -7.81
C ARG A 290 4.41 34.49 -6.78
N GLU A 291 4.72 35.58 -6.06
CA GLU A 291 5.72 35.57 -4.99
C GLU A 291 5.30 34.69 -3.82
N VAL A 292 4.02 34.77 -3.44
CA VAL A 292 3.44 33.86 -2.43
C VAL A 292 3.62 32.40 -2.85
N ALA A 293 3.21 32.04 -4.06
CA ALA A 293 3.30 30.67 -4.56
C ALA A 293 4.75 30.17 -4.59
N GLN A 294 5.71 31.03 -4.94
CA GLN A 294 7.12 30.71 -4.92
C GLN A 294 7.63 30.44 -3.49
N ILE A 295 7.25 31.26 -2.52
CA ILE A 295 7.61 31.10 -1.11
C ILE A 295 7.02 29.80 -0.55
N LEU A 296 5.72 29.53 -0.81
CA LEU A 296 5.06 28.30 -0.37
C LEU A 296 5.73 27.05 -0.95
N ALA A 297 6.04 27.05 -2.24
CA ALA A 297 6.66 25.93 -2.95
C ALA A 297 8.11 25.69 -2.52
N THR A 298 8.93 26.74 -2.46
CA THR A 298 10.35 26.65 -2.13
C THR A 298 10.55 26.19 -0.69
N ASN A 299 9.75 26.72 0.24
CA ASN A 299 9.90 26.45 1.67
C ASN A 299 8.97 25.32 2.16
N LYS A 300 8.23 24.68 1.28
CA LYS A 300 7.29 23.57 1.58
C LYS A 300 6.35 23.89 2.74
N THR A 301 5.86 25.13 2.79
CA THR A 301 4.92 25.60 3.81
C THR A 301 3.51 25.73 3.23
N SER A 302 2.49 25.43 4.03
CA SER A 302 1.10 25.50 3.61
C SER A 302 0.45 26.88 3.75
N GLY A 303 1.18 27.85 4.30
CA GLY A 303 0.68 29.20 4.45
C GLY A 303 1.69 30.11 5.14
N VAL A 304 1.54 31.41 4.88
CA VAL A 304 2.41 32.45 5.40
C VAL A 304 1.60 33.68 5.86
N PRO A 305 2.04 34.39 6.91
CA PRO A 305 1.47 35.69 7.27
C PRO A 305 1.77 36.75 6.23
N VAL A 306 0.84 37.66 6.06
CA VAL A 306 0.99 38.87 5.26
C VAL A 306 1.24 40.05 6.20
N VAL A 307 2.33 40.77 5.98
CA VAL A 307 2.73 41.91 6.82
C VAL A 307 2.71 43.23 6.04
N ASP A 308 2.58 44.31 6.77
CA ASP A 308 2.75 45.67 6.23
C ASP A 308 4.23 46.10 6.24
N GLU A 309 4.49 47.37 5.87
CA GLU A 309 5.83 47.98 5.88
C GLU A 309 6.48 48.04 7.28
N HIS A 310 5.67 47.93 8.33
CA HIS A 310 6.11 47.96 9.73
C HIS A 310 6.17 46.55 10.36
N MET A 311 6.13 45.50 9.53
CA MET A 311 6.11 44.09 9.96
C MET A 311 4.87 43.72 10.81
N LYS A 312 3.81 44.49 10.79
CA LYS A 312 2.55 44.13 11.45
C LYS A 312 1.76 43.16 10.61
N VAL A 313 1.17 42.17 11.26
CA VAL A 313 0.36 41.17 10.56
C VAL A 313 -0.97 41.76 10.12
N VAL A 314 -1.17 41.87 8.82
CA VAL A 314 -2.40 42.39 8.19
C VAL A 314 -3.29 41.32 7.59
N GLY A 315 -2.75 40.13 7.42
CA GLY A 315 -3.49 38.99 6.87
C GLY A 315 -2.72 37.66 6.97
N PHE A 316 -3.35 36.63 6.44
CA PHE A 316 -2.74 35.30 6.30
C PHE A 316 -3.18 34.70 4.95
N ILE A 317 -2.27 34.07 4.22
CA ILE A 317 -2.57 33.38 2.98
C ILE A 317 -2.08 31.95 3.02
N SER A 318 -2.92 31.02 2.55
CA SER A 318 -2.63 29.59 2.50
C SER A 318 -2.77 29.03 1.09
N ASP A 319 -2.23 27.83 0.88
CA ASP A 319 -2.45 27.01 -0.33
C ASP A 319 -3.95 26.81 -0.60
N GLY A 320 -4.74 26.62 0.49
CA GLY A 320 -6.19 26.46 0.40
C GLY A 320 -6.91 27.70 -0.14
N ASP A 321 -6.44 28.92 0.17
CA ASP A 321 -7.03 30.15 -0.34
C ASP A 321 -6.79 30.31 -1.84
N ILE A 322 -5.58 29.98 -2.29
CA ILE A 322 -5.19 29.93 -3.70
C ILE A 322 -6.05 28.91 -4.46
N MET A 323 -6.15 27.68 -3.93
CA MET A 323 -6.95 26.61 -4.54
C MET A 323 -8.44 26.94 -4.59
N LYS A 324 -8.97 27.59 -3.55
CA LYS A 324 -10.36 28.03 -3.50
C LYS A 324 -10.66 29.10 -4.58
N TYR A 325 -9.71 29.99 -4.86
CA TYR A 325 -9.84 30.97 -5.93
C TYR A 325 -9.83 30.31 -7.31
N ILE A 326 -8.90 29.42 -7.56
CA ILE A 326 -8.81 28.67 -8.83
C ILE A 326 -10.06 27.80 -9.07
N GLY A 327 -10.61 27.21 -8.00
CA GLY A 327 -11.78 26.32 -8.05
C GLY A 327 -13.12 27.03 -8.12
N ARG A 328 -13.19 28.36 -7.99
CA ARG A 328 -14.42 29.12 -8.20
C ARG A 328 -14.76 29.18 -9.69
N SER A 329 -15.69 28.36 -10.13
CA SER A 329 -16.41 28.57 -11.37
C SER A 329 -17.55 29.58 -11.05
N GLU A 330 -17.39 30.86 -11.39
CA GLU A 330 -18.49 31.77 -11.39
C GLU A 330 -19.41 31.45 -12.59
N GLY A 331 -20.29 30.51 -12.40
CA GLY A 331 -21.42 30.33 -13.29
C GLY A 331 -22.39 31.47 -13.02
N THR A 332 -22.43 32.49 -13.88
CA THR A 332 -23.47 33.51 -13.87
C THR A 332 -24.79 32.81 -14.17
N VAL A 333 -25.68 32.74 -13.17
CA VAL A 333 -27.06 32.28 -13.35
C VAL A 333 -27.81 33.48 -13.97
N LEU A 334 -27.95 33.51 -15.27
CA LEU A 334 -28.91 34.35 -15.95
C LEU A 334 -30.31 33.72 -15.79
N ASP A 335 -31.11 34.32 -14.91
CA ASP A 335 -32.52 33.99 -14.72
C ASP A 335 -33.32 34.48 -15.94
N ALA A 336 -33.47 33.66 -16.95
CA ALA A 336 -34.41 33.89 -18.04
C ALA A 336 -35.46 32.79 -17.99
N THR A 337 -36.65 33.17 -17.66
CA THR A 337 -37.90 32.48 -17.43
C THR A 337 -38.29 31.42 -18.49
N LEU A 338 -37.49 30.43 -18.81
CA LEU A 338 -37.89 29.18 -19.47
C LEU A 338 -36.74 28.28 -19.99
N MET A 339 -35.48 28.67 -19.88
CA MET A 339 -34.35 27.77 -20.18
C MET A 339 -33.17 28.02 -19.25
N LEU A 340 -32.88 27.05 -18.39
CA LEU A 340 -31.64 26.96 -17.63
C LEU A 340 -30.46 26.71 -18.59
N TYR A 341 -29.90 27.78 -19.14
CA TYR A 341 -28.61 27.74 -19.83
C TYR A 341 -27.53 27.99 -18.78
N ARG A 342 -26.82 26.95 -18.40
CA ARG A 342 -25.57 27.05 -17.67
C ARG A 342 -24.53 27.51 -18.70
N ALA A 343 -24.22 28.79 -18.73
CA ALA A 343 -23.05 29.27 -19.46
C ALA A 343 -21.81 28.69 -18.76
N THR A 344 -21.23 27.64 -19.32
CA THR A 344 -19.93 27.16 -18.96
C THR A 344 -18.92 28.21 -19.39
N ASP A 345 -18.25 28.77 -18.39
CA ASP A 345 -17.14 29.70 -18.58
C ASP A 345 -16.06 28.98 -19.39
N ASN A 346 -15.81 29.44 -20.60
CA ASN A 346 -14.82 28.89 -21.53
C ASN A 346 -13.40 29.42 -21.25
N GLU A 347 -13.16 30.00 -20.09
CA GLU A 347 -11.82 30.45 -19.72
C GLU A 347 -10.92 29.22 -19.52
N ASN A 348 -9.82 29.19 -20.28
CA ASN A 348 -8.83 28.15 -20.18
C ASN A 348 -8.21 28.18 -18.77
N PHE A 349 -8.16 27.03 -18.07
CA PHE A 349 -7.57 26.88 -16.73
C PHE A 349 -6.22 27.62 -16.58
N MET A 350 -5.36 27.56 -17.61
CA MET A 350 -4.06 28.23 -17.63
C MET A 350 -4.17 29.76 -17.64
N GLN A 351 -5.21 30.34 -18.26
CA GLN A 351 -5.45 31.76 -18.28
C GLN A 351 -5.85 32.24 -16.88
N ARG A 352 -6.77 31.54 -16.21
CA ARG A 352 -7.16 31.83 -14.81
C ARG A 352 -6.00 31.76 -13.85
N VAL A 353 -5.13 30.75 -14.01
CA VAL A 353 -3.90 30.62 -13.21
C VAL A 353 -2.96 31.80 -13.47
N SER A 354 -2.79 32.22 -14.72
CA SER A 354 -1.93 33.36 -15.07
C SER A 354 -2.45 34.68 -14.46
N GLU A 355 -3.74 34.94 -14.59
CA GLU A 355 -4.39 36.14 -14.01
C GLU A 355 -4.29 36.14 -12.49
N LEU A 356 -4.51 34.96 -11.85
CA LEU A 356 -4.36 34.82 -10.42
C LEU A 356 -2.96 35.18 -9.94
N LEU A 357 -1.92 34.70 -10.64
CA LEU A 357 -0.53 34.91 -10.22
C LEU A 357 -0.12 36.37 -10.19
N ASP A 358 -0.76 37.20 -11.00
CA ASP A 358 -0.46 38.63 -11.09
C ASP A 358 -1.34 39.49 -10.14
N LEU A 359 -2.27 38.86 -9.40
CA LEU A 359 -3.06 39.56 -8.40
C LEU A 359 -2.21 39.89 -7.16
N ASN A 360 -2.56 41.04 -6.53
CA ASN A 360 -2.02 41.39 -5.23
C ASN A 360 -2.52 40.41 -4.14
N VAL A 361 -1.65 40.02 -3.22
CA VAL A 361 -1.92 39.06 -2.14
C VAL A 361 -3.16 39.42 -1.31
N MET A 362 -3.38 40.71 -1.04
CA MET A 362 -4.51 41.19 -0.22
C MET A 362 -5.89 41.00 -0.86
N ARG A 363 -5.94 40.64 -2.14
CA ARG A 363 -7.20 40.27 -2.83
C ARG A 363 -7.71 38.89 -2.39
N ILE A 364 -6.81 38.01 -1.97
CA ILE A 364 -7.10 36.58 -1.67
C ILE A 364 -6.84 36.26 -0.21
N ALA A 365 -5.85 36.92 0.40
CA ALA A 365 -5.51 36.71 1.80
C ALA A 365 -6.69 36.95 2.75
N THR A 366 -6.81 36.13 3.76
CA THR A 366 -7.75 36.31 4.87
C THR A 366 -7.32 37.54 5.69
N LYS A 367 -8.12 38.60 5.67
CA LYS A 367 -7.87 39.78 6.46
C LYS A 367 -8.20 39.52 7.93
N GLY A 368 -7.43 40.14 8.87
CA GLY A 368 -7.63 39.95 10.28
C GLY A 368 -7.24 38.51 10.67
N ALA A 369 -6.01 38.10 10.32
CA ALA A 369 -5.48 36.80 10.65
C ALA A 369 -5.55 36.53 12.16
N ILE A 370 -6.00 35.31 12.51
CA ILE A 370 -5.96 34.86 13.90
C ILE A 370 -4.48 34.71 14.28
N SER A 371 -4.01 35.50 15.23
CA SER A 371 -2.63 35.50 15.73
C SER A 371 -2.58 35.00 17.17
N VAL A 372 -1.43 34.51 17.56
CA VAL A 372 -1.09 34.13 18.94
C VAL A 372 -0.13 35.17 19.49
N GLU A 373 -0.32 35.61 20.72
CA GLU A 373 0.60 36.55 21.35
C GLU A 373 1.88 35.87 21.82
N SER A 374 3.03 36.54 21.62
CA SER A 374 4.30 36.12 22.17
C SER A 374 4.22 36.14 23.71
N GLY A 375 4.75 35.10 24.35
CA GLY A 375 4.67 34.94 25.82
C GLY A 375 3.36 34.33 26.33
N SER A 376 2.34 34.13 25.49
CA SER A 376 1.12 33.38 25.87
C SER A 376 1.42 31.90 26.15
N GLU A 377 0.51 31.23 26.86
CA GLU A 377 0.64 29.81 27.17
C GLU A 377 0.43 28.95 25.93
N LEU A 378 1.27 27.92 25.78
CA LEU A 378 1.22 27.01 24.62
C LEU A 378 -0.12 26.25 24.54
N ASP A 379 -0.72 25.90 25.70
CA ASP A 379 -2.00 25.19 25.73
C ASP A 379 -3.14 26.07 25.21
N GLU A 380 -3.12 27.38 25.50
CA GLU A 380 -4.07 28.34 24.99
C GLU A 380 -3.95 28.49 23.46
N ALA A 381 -2.71 28.60 22.97
CA ALA A 381 -2.43 28.62 21.52
C ALA A 381 -2.90 27.32 20.83
N CYS A 382 -2.68 26.15 21.45
CA CYS A 382 -3.15 24.86 20.94
C CYS A 382 -4.69 24.82 20.87
N ARG A 383 -5.37 25.31 21.89
CA ARG A 383 -6.83 25.41 21.95
C ARG A 383 -7.35 26.30 20.83
N LEU A 384 -6.73 27.46 20.63
CA LEU A 384 -7.06 28.40 19.54
C LEU A 384 -6.93 27.73 18.17
N LEU A 385 -5.79 27.05 17.90
CA LEU A 385 -5.55 26.33 16.64
C LEU A 385 -6.60 25.21 16.39
N ALA A 386 -7.02 24.53 17.47
CA ALA A 386 -8.00 23.46 17.39
C ALA A 386 -9.43 23.98 17.15
N GLU A 387 -9.89 24.96 17.96
CA GLU A 387 -11.22 25.55 17.87
C GLU A 387 -11.48 26.25 16.52
N LYS A 388 -10.50 27.01 16.06
CA LYS A 388 -10.56 27.73 14.78
C LYS A 388 -10.24 26.85 13.58
N ARG A 389 -9.87 25.59 13.78
CA ARG A 389 -9.50 24.60 12.75
C ARG A 389 -8.39 25.09 11.82
N ILE A 390 -7.49 25.92 12.30
CA ILE A 390 -6.35 26.43 11.55
C ILE A 390 -5.11 25.53 11.75
N LYS A 391 -4.28 25.44 10.72
CA LYS A 391 -3.07 24.61 10.73
C LYS A 391 -1.85 25.35 11.23
N LYS A 392 -1.84 26.69 11.06
CA LYS A 392 -0.72 27.57 11.37
C LYS A 392 -1.25 28.97 11.70
N ALA A 393 -0.64 29.61 12.68
CA ALA A 393 -0.93 31.00 13.08
C ALA A 393 0.36 31.82 13.16
N PRO A 394 0.33 33.11 12.83
CA PRO A 394 1.41 34.03 13.15
C PRO A 394 1.49 34.23 14.66
N VAL A 395 2.71 34.36 15.19
CA VAL A 395 2.96 34.82 16.55
C VAL A 395 3.39 36.28 16.49
N VAL A 396 2.69 37.10 17.25
CA VAL A 396 2.89 38.55 17.25
C VAL A 396 3.26 39.07 18.62
N SER A 397 4.00 40.16 18.66
CA SER A 397 4.22 40.95 19.87
C SER A 397 2.99 41.76 20.24
N GLU A 398 2.98 42.40 21.43
CA GLU A 398 1.85 43.24 21.92
C GLU A 398 1.45 44.36 20.95
N ASP A 399 2.37 44.87 20.15
CA ASP A 399 2.13 45.90 19.13
C ASP A 399 1.63 45.35 17.76
N GLY A 400 1.49 43.99 17.64
CA GLY A 400 1.03 43.33 16.44
C GLY A 400 2.13 43.02 15.41
N THR A 401 3.42 43.20 15.77
CA THR A 401 4.56 42.89 14.92
C THR A 401 4.81 41.39 14.87
N LEU A 402 5.11 40.83 13.71
CA LEU A 402 5.40 39.40 13.50
C LEU A 402 6.72 39.03 14.18
N VAL A 403 6.69 38.13 15.15
CA VAL A 403 7.88 37.62 15.86
C VAL A 403 8.11 36.13 15.61
N GLY A 404 7.11 35.41 15.14
CA GLY A 404 7.22 33.99 14.87
C GLY A 404 6.03 33.41 14.16
N SER A 405 6.03 32.10 14.00
CA SER A 405 4.86 31.33 13.55
C SER A 405 4.75 30.04 14.33
N LEU A 406 3.54 29.65 14.68
CA LEU A 406 3.23 28.39 15.34
C LEU A 406 2.34 27.54 14.44
N SER A 407 2.77 26.32 14.16
CA SER A 407 1.99 25.33 13.43
C SER A 407 1.70 24.11 14.31
N ARG A 408 0.75 23.27 13.90
CA ARG A 408 0.45 22.03 14.61
C ARG A 408 1.67 21.10 14.69
N SER A 409 2.56 21.14 13.70
CA SER A 409 3.79 20.34 13.68
C SER A 409 4.87 20.84 14.63
N ASP A 410 4.79 22.08 15.07
CA ASP A 410 5.75 22.65 16.01
C ASP A 410 5.40 22.27 17.46
N VAL A 411 4.18 21.81 17.71
CA VAL A 411 3.65 21.39 19.00
C VAL A 411 3.70 19.87 19.18
N ILE A 412 3.73 19.11 18.08
CA ILE A 412 3.75 17.63 18.06
C ILE A 412 5.17 17.12 17.89
#